data_a10d8dd681f8df9542e71ecaa0ba5684
#
_entry.id   a10d8dd681f8df9542e71ecaa0ba5684
#
_cell.length_a   1.000
_cell.length_b   1.000
_cell.length_c   1.000
_cell.angle_alpha   90.00
_cell.angle_beta   90.00
_cell.angle_gamma   90.00
#
_symmetry.space_group_name_H-M   'P 1'
#
loop_
_entity.id
_entity.type
_entity.pdbx_description
1 polymer ?
#
loop_
_entity_poly.entity_id
_entity_poly.type
_entity_poly.pdbx_seq_one_letter_code
_entity_poly.pdbx_strand_id
1 'polypeptide(L)'
;MLPLATCKVASQAFACVKSSLRNACQRTRVVPGYTVAGFAQRRGYAEVFQRNKPHMNIGTIGHVDHGKTTLTAAITRVLSSGGGAKFTDYSQIDKAPEEKARGITINSSHVEYESDTRHYGHIDCPGHADYIKNMITGAAQMDGAIIVVSATDGQMPQTREHLLLARQVGIKRLVVFINKVDQISDPEMLELVDMEMRDLLSTYDFDGENTPIIMGSALAALEGRDDEVGSTKIRELIAACDSWLELPARDLEKPFLMPIEDVFSISGRGTVATGRVERGLATKGNDVEIVGFGSTMKTTLTGIEMFHKELDRAEAGDNMGALLRGIKREQIRRGQVLAAPGSVKSAKKFLAQIYVLTKEEGGRYTPFMANYRPQCFVRTADITVALTFPEGTPDAADKMVMPGDNVEMVCDLVFDVALEIGTRFTLREANKTIGTGIVTQIYE
;
A
#
# COMPACT_ATOMS: atom_id res chain seq x y z
N MET A 1 60.10 7.30 14.23
CA MET A 1 60.73 6.61 15.39
C MET A 1 59.69 5.70 16.00
N LEU A 2 59.94 4.42 15.86
CA LEU A 2 59.32 3.26 16.49
C LEU A 2 59.53 3.28 18.04
N PRO A 3 58.92 2.38 18.90
CA PRO A 3 58.59 1.01 18.53
C PRO A 3 57.24 0.44 19.06
N LEU A 4 56.80 -0.54 18.38
CA LEU A 4 56.24 -1.85 18.70
C LEU A 4 56.55 -2.41 20.13
N ALA A 5 55.51 -2.97 20.75
CA ALA A 5 55.67 -4.05 21.70
C ALA A 5 54.55 -5.08 21.52
N THR A 6 54.97 -6.19 21.00
CA THR A 6 54.31 -7.50 20.95
C THR A 6 54.33 -8.15 22.32
N CYS A 7 53.29 -8.87 22.71
CA CYS A 7 53.42 -10.00 23.61
C CYS A 7 52.51 -11.15 23.19
N LYS A 8 53.19 -12.28 22.99
CA LYS A 8 52.72 -13.60 22.59
C LYS A 8 52.49 -14.49 23.83
N VAL A 9 51.71 -15.58 23.61
CA VAL A 9 51.90 -16.97 24.13
C VAL A 9 51.28 -17.22 25.52
N ALA A 10 50.51 -18.28 25.80
CA ALA A 10 50.59 -19.71 25.57
C ALA A 10 49.23 -20.35 25.89
N SER A 11 48.58 -21.25 25.19
CA SER A 11 48.92 -22.64 24.85
C SER A 11 49.33 -23.52 26.02
N GLN A 12 48.45 -24.46 26.36
CA GLN A 12 48.71 -25.86 26.81
C GLN A 12 47.44 -26.40 27.44
N ALA A 13 46.67 -27.35 26.99
CA ALA A 13 46.99 -28.71 26.55
C ALA A 13 46.83 -29.75 27.67
N PHE A 14 46.28 -30.88 27.32
CA PHE A 14 46.29 -32.21 27.91
C PHE A 14 45.27 -32.50 29.02
N ALA A 15 44.45 -33.48 28.92
CA ALA A 15 44.38 -34.82 28.36
C ALA A 15 43.86 -35.80 29.42
N CYS A 16 42.91 -36.57 29.01
CA CYS A 16 42.81 -38.01 29.28
C CYS A 16 42.74 -38.53 30.71
N VAL A 17 41.63 -39.18 31.06
CA VAL A 17 41.69 -40.54 31.59
C VAL A 17 40.37 -41.29 31.24
N LYS A 18 40.51 -42.34 30.46
CA LYS A 18 39.59 -43.48 30.32
C LYS A 18 39.81 -44.46 31.46
N SER A 19 38.79 -45.10 31.86
CA SER A 19 38.62 -46.47 32.38
C SER A 19 37.74 -46.46 33.62
N SER A 20 36.88 -47.37 33.92
CA SER A 20 36.52 -48.69 33.46
C SER A 20 35.36 -49.22 34.30
N LEU A 21 34.48 -49.88 33.63
CA LEU A 21 33.92 -51.16 33.98
C LEU A 21 33.00 -51.40 35.18
N ARG A 22 31.78 -51.79 34.80
CA ARG A 22 31.07 -53.03 35.14
C ARG A 22 30.30 -53.14 36.45
N ASN A 23 29.02 -53.48 36.22
CA ASN A 23 28.18 -54.36 36.99
C ASN A 23 27.69 -53.94 38.36
N ALA A 24 26.41 -53.63 38.44
CA ALA A 24 25.54 -54.34 39.38
C ALA A 24 24.07 -54.23 38.95
N CYS A 25 23.53 -55.35 38.88
CA CYS A 25 22.17 -55.73 38.54
C CYS A 25 21.15 -55.36 39.64
N GLN A 26 19.90 -55.11 39.22
CA GLN A 26 18.66 -55.28 39.98
C GLN A 26 18.33 -54.26 41.08
N ARG A 27 17.30 -53.48 40.78
CA ARG A 27 16.03 -53.48 41.52
C ARG A 27 15.00 -52.58 40.84
N THR A 28 14.05 -53.19 40.22
CA THR A 28 12.76 -52.59 39.77
C THR A 28 12.09 -51.89 40.92
N ARG A 29 11.92 -50.55 40.80
CA ARG A 29 10.89 -49.81 41.47
C ARG A 29 9.96 -49.20 40.41
N VAL A 30 8.76 -49.75 40.35
CA VAL A 30 7.63 -49.24 39.63
C VAL A 30 7.30 -47.87 40.24
N VAL A 31 7.43 -46.79 39.47
CA VAL A 31 6.95 -45.47 39.81
C VAL A 31 5.69 -45.24 38.97
N PRO A 32 4.54 -44.79 39.55
CA PRO A 32 3.28 -44.69 38.81
C PRO A 32 3.37 -43.61 37.74
N GLY A 33 2.73 -43.92 36.60
CA GLY A 33 2.74 -43.16 35.35
C GLY A 33 2.49 -41.67 35.48
N TYR A 34 3.46 -40.93 34.99
CA TYR A 34 3.19 -39.60 34.42
C TYR A 34 2.73 -39.87 32.96
N THR A 35 1.46 -39.75 32.73
CA THR A 35 0.92 -39.57 31.38
C THR A 35 1.51 -38.27 30.85
N VAL A 36 2.45 -38.40 29.94
CA VAL A 36 2.84 -37.31 29.06
C VAL A 36 1.59 -36.98 28.25
N ALA A 37 0.82 -35.98 28.72
CA ALA A 37 -0.20 -35.34 27.91
C ALA A 37 0.53 -34.75 26.72
N GLY A 38 0.44 -35.46 25.58
CA GLY A 38 0.89 -34.90 24.30
C GLY A 38 0.19 -33.56 24.13
N PHE A 39 0.95 -32.51 24.16
CA PHE A 39 0.53 -31.24 23.61
C PHE A 39 0.33 -31.47 22.09
N ALA A 40 -0.82 -32.00 21.74
CA ALA A 40 -1.36 -31.83 20.41
C ALA A 40 -1.51 -30.31 20.22
N GLN A 41 -0.54 -29.70 19.57
CA GLN A 41 -0.64 -28.35 19.05
C GLN A 41 -1.90 -28.35 18.19
N ARG A 42 -3.02 -27.88 18.73
CA ARG A 42 -4.23 -27.63 17.97
C ARG A 42 -3.79 -26.66 16.88
N ARG A 43 -3.68 -27.16 15.64
CA ARG A 43 -3.69 -26.30 14.47
C ARG A 43 -4.99 -25.52 14.57
N GLY A 44 -4.89 -24.26 14.99
CA GLY A 44 -6.01 -23.33 14.89
C GLY A 44 -6.39 -23.30 13.41
N TYR A 45 -7.60 -23.74 13.11
CA TYR A 45 -8.19 -23.48 11.80
C TYR A 45 -8.24 -21.95 11.69
N ALA A 46 -7.69 -21.39 10.59
CA ALA A 46 -7.90 -19.98 10.30
C ALA A 46 -9.40 -19.74 10.21
N GLU A 47 -9.85 -18.65 10.80
CA GLU A 47 -11.28 -18.29 10.72
C GLU A 47 -11.64 -18.08 9.24
N VAL A 48 -12.81 -18.60 8.84
CA VAL A 48 -13.33 -18.37 7.49
C VAL A 48 -13.92 -16.96 7.44
N PHE A 49 -13.47 -16.16 6.51
CA PHE A 49 -14.02 -14.82 6.31
C PHE A 49 -15.47 -14.90 5.82
N GLN A 50 -16.39 -14.24 6.53
CA GLN A 50 -17.80 -14.15 6.13
C GLN A 50 -18.08 -12.77 5.55
N ARG A 51 -18.53 -12.71 4.30
CA ARG A 51 -18.90 -11.45 3.62
C ARG A 51 -20.31 -11.03 4.03
N ASN A 52 -20.43 -10.39 5.18
CA ASN A 52 -21.72 -9.90 5.67
C ASN A 52 -22.00 -8.45 5.25
N LYS A 53 -20.98 -7.69 4.90
CA LYS A 53 -21.03 -6.27 4.54
C LYS A 53 -20.25 -6.01 3.26
N PRO A 54 -20.61 -4.99 2.47
CA PRO A 54 -19.82 -4.60 1.31
C PRO A 54 -18.43 -4.14 1.74
N HIS A 55 -17.42 -4.60 1.00
CA HIS A 55 -16.03 -4.25 1.25
C HIS A 55 -15.60 -3.00 0.49
N MET A 56 -14.85 -2.12 1.15
CA MET A 56 -14.30 -0.91 0.58
C MET A 56 -12.88 -0.67 1.06
N ASN A 57 -11.99 -0.30 0.14
CA ASN A 57 -10.62 0.08 0.47
C ASN A 57 -10.54 1.59 0.63
N ILE A 58 -10.16 2.05 1.81
CA ILE A 58 -9.90 3.47 2.06
C ILE A 58 -8.47 3.62 2.61
N GLY A 59 -7.95 4.84 2.57
CA GLY A 59 -6.64 5.06 3.20
C GLY A 59 -6.45 6.47 3.67
N THR A 60 -5.51 6.63 4.59
CA THR A 60 -5.06 7.94 5.09
C THR A 60 -3.95 8.47 4.23
N ILE A 61 -4.13 9.71 3.73
CA ILE A 61 -3.16 10.48 2.97
C ILE A 61 -2.99 11.86 3.59
N GLY A 62 -1.89 12.55 3.31
CA GLY A 62 -1.61 13.88 3.84
C GLY A 62 -0.15 14.06 4.23
N HIS A 63 0.20 15.24 4.72
CA HIS A 63 1.58 15.62 5.03
C HIS A 63 2.20 14.75 6.15
N VAL A 64 3.53 14.72 6.23
CA VAL A 64 4.25 14.11 7.35
C VAL A 64 3.85 14.81 8.66
N ASP A 65 3.82 14.11 9.76
CA ASP A 65 3.46 14.60 11.12
C ASP A 65 2.04 15.19 11.28
N HIS A 66 1.15 15.10 10.28
CA HIS A 66 -0.26 15.46 10.42
C HIS A 66 -1.08 14.42 11.20
N GLY A 67 -0.50 13.28 11.57
CA GLY A 67 -1.10 12.28 12.45
C GLY A 67 -1.93 11.21 11.73
N LYS A 68 -1.57 10.83 10.51
CA LYS A 68 -2.24 9.76 9.74
C LYS A 68 -2.26 8.43 10.47
N THR A 69 -1.10 7.94 10.88
CA THR A 69 -0.94 6.68 11.60
C THR A 69 -1.61 6.72 12.98
N THR A 70 -1.57 7.88 13.65
CA THR A 70 -2.30 8.11 14.92
C THR A 70 -3.80 8.02 14.71
N LEU A 71 -4.31 8.59 13.60
CA LEU A 71 -5.73 8.50 13.24
C LEU A 71 -6.14 7.05 12.94
N THR A 72 -5.33 6.31 12.20
CA THR A 72 -5.56 4.89 11.90
C THR A 72 -5.62 4.07 13.20
N ALA A 73 -4.71 4.28 14.13
CA ALA A 73 -4.74 3.64 15.46
C ALA A 73 -5.97 4.05 16.27
N ALA A 74 -6.36 5.32 16.24
CA ALA A 74 -7.55 5.84 16.94
C ALA A 74 -8.84 5.22 16.39
N ILE A 75 -8.98 5.08 15.09
CA ILE A 75 -10.13 4.41 14.45
C ILE A 75 -10.25 2.97 14.96
N THR A 76 -9.16 2.20 14.93
CA THR A 76 -9.20 0.81 15.41
C THR A 76 -9.53 0.73 16.89
N ARG A 77 -9.07 1.67 17.71
CA ARG A 77 -9.38 1.72 19.14
C ARG A 77 -10.86 2.00 19.39
N VAL A 78 -11.39 3.03 18.75
CA VAL A 78 -12.80 3.44 18.93
C VAL A 78 -13.75 2.32 18.48
N LEU A 79 -13.49 1.70 17.31
CA LEU A 79 -14.32 0.63 16.79
C LEU A 79 -14.14 -0.70 17.52
N SER A 80 -12.98 -0.94 18.14
CA SER A 80 -12.77 -2.15 18.96
C SER A 80 -13.70 -2.20 20.17
N SER A 81 -14.09 -1.06 20.73
CA SER A 81 -15.05 -0.97 21.84
C SER A 81 -16.45 -1.45 21.46
N GLY A 82 -16.82 -1.39 20.16
CA GLY A 82 -18.07 -1.90 19.62
C GLY A 82 -17.96 -3.29 18.98
N GLY A 83 -16.78 -3.93 19.04
CA GLY A 83 -16.53 -5.24 18.40
C GLY A 83 -16.31 -5.16 16.89
N GLY A 84 -16.26 -3.98 16.29
CA GLY A 84 -16.06 -3.76 14.85
C GLY A 84 -14.60 -3.78 14.38
N ALA A 85 -13.64 -3.89 15.30
CA ALA A 85 -12.22 -3.95 14.96
C ALA A 85 -11.41 -4.73 16.01
N LYS A 86 -10.24 -5.21 15.60
CA LYS A 86 -9.17 -5.56 16.53
C LYS A 86 -8.30 -4.32 16.73
N PHE A 87 -8.17 -3.85 17.97
CA PHE A 87 -7.28 -2.72 18.26
C PHE A 87 -5.86 -3.01 17.78
N THR A 88 -5.35 -2.10 16.96
CA THR A 88 -3.98 -2.12 16.44
C THR A 88 -3.26 -0.87 16.94
N ASP A 89 -2.28 -1.06 17.81
CA ASP A 89 -1.49 0.04 18.35
C ASP A 89 -0.57 0.67 17.28
N TYR A 90 -0.19 1.93 17.47
CA TYR A 90 0.72 2.66 16.60
C TYR A 90 1.99 1.85 16.27
N SER A 91 2.60 1.23 17.28
CA SER A 91 3.81 0.41 17.13
C SER A 91 3.61 -0.90 16.33
N GLN A 92 2.35 -1.28 16.10
CA GLN A 92 1.96 -2.45 15.30
C GLN A 92 1.61 -2.05 13.85
N ILE A 93 1.29 -0.78 13.61
CA ILE A 93 1.09 -0.21 12.28
C ILE A 93 2.47 0.06 11.66
N ASP A 94 3.30 0.88 12.30
CA ASP A 94 4.69 1.13 11.92
C ASP A 94 5.61 0.04 12.51
N LYS A 95 5.84 -1.03 11.74
CA LYS A 95 6.52 -2.25 12.22
C LYS A 95 8.02 -2.22 12.00
N ALA A 96 8.48 -1.59 10.92
CA ALA A 96 9.87 -1.62 10.53
C ALA A 96 10.78 -0.92 11.57
N PRO A 97 11.97 -1.46 11.85
CA PRO A 97 12.90 -0.81 12.77
C PRO A 97 13.25 0.63 12.39
N GLU A 98 13.32 0.91 11.08
CA GLU A 98 13.59 2.26 10.56
C GLU A 98 12.42 3.21 10.79
N GLU A 99 11.17 2.75 10.65
CA GLU A 99 9.95 3.52 10.95
C GLU A 99 9.92 3.95 12.42
N LYS A 100 10.21 2.99 13.31
CA LYS A 100 10.27 3.25 14.76
C LYS A 100 11.40 4.18 15.15
N ALA A 101 12.56 4.07 14.50
CA ALA A 101 13.72 4.91 14.78
C ALA A 101 13.54 6.35 14.31
N ARG A 102 12.82 6.56 13.19
CA ARG A 102 12.60 7.88 12.60
C ARG A 102 11.26 8.50 13.00
N GLY A 103 10.31 7.72 13.53
CA GLY A 103 8.97 8.16 13.88
C GLY A 103 8.10 8.51 12.66
N ILE A 104 8.40 7.95 11.48
CA ILE A 104 7.68 8.21 10.23
C ILE A 104 7.32 6.89 9.54
N THR A 105 6.15 6.84 8.92
CA THR A 105 5.72 5.70 8.11
C THR A 105 6.50 5.66 6.79
N ILE A 106 7.11 4.52 6.48
CA ILE A 106 7.89 4.28 5.26
C ILE A 106 7.09 3.42 4.28
N ASN A 107 6.54 2.31 4.76
CA ASN A 107 5.75 1.38 3.97
C ASN A 107 4.27 1.55 4.23
N SER A 108 3.44 1.29 3.21
CA SER A 108 1.99 1.26 3.42
C SER A 108 1.63 0.10 4.33
N SER A 109 0.80 0.36 5.33
CA SER A 109 0.32 -0.63 6.30
C SER A 109 -1.17 -0.87 6.13
N HIS A 110 -1.59 -2.13 6.22
CA HIS A 110 -2.99 -2.52 6.05
C HIS A 110 -3.62 -2.91 7.38
N VAL A 111 -4.78 -2.34 7.66
CA VAL A 111 -5.59 -2.62 8.86
C VAL A 111 -7.03 -2.88 8.44
N GLU A 112 -7.73 -3.78 9.14
CA GLU A 112 -9.16 -4.05 8.90
C GLU A 112 -10.02 -3.52 10.04
N TYR A 113 -11.21 -3.02 9.69
CA TYR A 113 -12.28 -2.71 10.64
C TYR A 113 -13.65 -2.68 9.97
N GLU A 114 -14.67 -2.73 10.77
CA GLU A 114 -16.05 -2.69 10.31
C GLU A 114 -16.80 -1.52 10.96
N SER A 115 -17.57 -0.81 10.15
CA SER A 115 -18.64 0.07 10.61
C SER A 115 -19.96 -0.72 10.70
N ASP A 116 -21.04 -0.06 11.03
CA ASP A 116 -22.36 -0.69 11.04
C ASP A 116 -22.80 -1.18 9.65
N THR A 117 -22.36 -0.50 8.58
CA THR A 117 -22.81 -0.74 7.20
C THR A 117 -21.77 -1.35 6.30
N ARG A 118 -20.47 -1.20 6.57
CA ARG A 118 -19.37 -1.58 5.67
C ARG A 118 -18.22 -2.28 6.38
N HIS A 119 -17.49 -3.09 5.61
CA HIS A 119 -16.19 -3.63 5.98
C HIS A 119 -15.11 -2.81 5.26
N TYR A 120 -14.13 -2.29 5.99
CA TYR A 120 -13.07 -1.46 5.48
C TYR A 120 -11.70 -2.16 5.52
N GLY A 121 -11.03 -2.17 4.36
CA GLY A 121 -9.59 -2.36 4.28
C GLY A 121 -8.93 -0.98 4.32
N HIS A 122 -8.26 -0.64 5.40
CA HIS A 122 -7.64 0.67 5.58
C HIS A 122 -6.14 0.60 5.30
N ILE A 123 -5.67 1.51 4.46
CA ILE A 123 -4.28 1.61 4.04
C ILE A 123 -3.68 2.88 4.63
N ASP A 124 -2.76 2.73 5.56
CA ASP A 124 -2.00 3.86 6.10
C ASP A 124 -0.81 4.16 5.19
N CYS A 125 -0.82 5.33 4.56
CA CYS A 125 0.20 5.73 3.58
C CYS A 125 1.29 6.60 4.20
N PRO A 126 2.56 6.45 3.75
CA PRO A 126 3.63 7.35 4.13
C PRO A 126 3.33 8.78 3.68
N GLY A 127 3.73 9.76 4.50
CA GLY A 127 3.56 11.19 4.19
C GLY A 127 4.81 11.84 3.61
N HIS A 128 5.99 11.25 3.80
CA HIS A 128 7.26 11.86 3.43
C HIS A 128 7.55 11.73 1.93
N ALA A 129 8.05 12.80 1.31
CA ALA A 129 8.33 12.86 -0.13
C ALA A 129 9.27 11.75 -0.62
N ASP A 130 10.22 11.29 0.19
CA ASP A 130 11.15 10.21 -0.19
C ASP A 130 10.45 8.87 -0.38
N TYR A 131 9.28 8.67 0.24
CA TYR A 131 8.50 7.43 0.20
C TYR A 131 7.24 7.52 -0.66
N ILE A 132 7.17 8.54 -1.50
CA ILE A 132 6.04 8.77 -2.41
C ILE A 132 5.73 7.57 -3.31
N LYS A 133 6.72 6.76 -3.66
CA LYS A 133 6.54 5.52 -4.42
C LYS A 133 5.62 4.54 -3.68
N ASN A 134 5.80 4.40 -2.38
CA ASN A 134 4.96 3.54 -1.55
C ASN A 134 3.57 4.13 -1.38
N MET A 135 3.49 5.47 -1.27
CA MET A 135 2.21 6.19 -1.27
C MET A 135 1.42 5.96 -2.56
N ILE A 136 2.04 6.08 -3.74
CA ILE A 136 1.37 5.85 -5.04
C ILE A 136 0.85 4.41 -5.12
N THR A 137 1.65 3.43 -4.69
CA THR A 137 1.23 2.03 -4.69
C THR A 137 0.06 1.79 -3.74
N GLY A 138 0.10 2.37 -2.54
CA GLY A 138 -1.02 2.29 -1.59
C GLY A 138 -2.26 2.99 -2.14
N ALA A 139 -2.12 4.21 -2.69
CA ALA A 139 -3.22 4.96 -3.27
C ALA A 139 -3.90 4.23 -4.43
N ALA A 140 -3.14 3.50 -5.25
CA ALA A 140 -3.69 2.71 -6.36
C ALA A 140 -4.66 1.60 -5.90
N GLN A 141 -4.65 1.25 -4.63
CA GLN A 141 -5.54 0.24 -4.06
C GLN A 141 -6.78 0.83 -3.39
N MET A 142 -6.86 2.15 -3.24
CA MET A 142 -7.96 2.81 -2.56
C MET A 142 -9.17 3.03 -3.48
N ASP A 143 -10.34 2.92 -2.90
CA ASP A 143 -11.62 3.31 -3.52
C ASP A 143 -12.03 4.72 -3.07
N GLY A 144 -11.62 5.11 -1.87
CA GLY A 144 -11.79 6.43 -1.27
C GLY A 144 -10.62 6.77 -0.37
N ALA A 145 -10.48 8.02 0.04
CA ALA A 145 -9.39 8.45 0.91
C ALA A 145 -9.87 9.36 2.04
N ILE A 146 -9.14 9.35 3.14
CA ILE A 146 -9.22 10.33 4.22
C ILE A 146 -7.97 11.19 4.13
N ILE A 147 -8.16 12.49 3.81
CA ILE A 147 -7.04 13.41 3.85
C ILE A 147 -6.90 14.00 5.25
N VAL A 148 -5.71 13.85 5.82
CA VAL A 148 -5.43 14.30 7.19
C VAL A 148 -4.60 15.57 7.14
N VAL A 149 -5.11 16.63 7.74
CA VAL A 149 -4.48 17.95 7.82
C VAL A 149 -4.37 18.36 9.29
N SER A 150 -3.21 18.85 9.69
CA SER A 150 -3.04 19.41 11.03
C SER A 150 -3.69 20.81 11.10
N ALA A 151 -4.50 21.02 12.11
CA ALA A 151 -5.12 22.35 12.35
C ALA A 151 -4.07 23.43 12.61
N THR A 152 -2.88 23.08 13.15
CA THR A 152 -1.80 24.02 13.43
C THR A 152 -1.03 24.46 12.18
N ASP A 153 -0.94 23.58 11.18
CA ASP A 153 -0.06 23.79 10.02
C ASP A 153 -0.84 24.12 8.73
N GLY A 154 -2.16 23.78 8.72
CA GLY A 154 -2.99 23.93 7.53
C GLY A 154 -2.57 23.01 6.39
N GLN A 155 -2.86 23.44 5.16
CA GLN A 155 -2.46 22.69 3.97
C GLN A 155 -0.96 22.89 3.67
N MET A 156 -0.27 21.78 3.40
CA MET A 156 1.16 21.72 3.18
C MET A 156 1.48 21.17 1.77
N PRO A 157 2.71 21.33 1.25
CA PRO A 157 3.04 20.91 -0.12
C PRO A 157 2.71 19.44 -0.42
N GLN A 158 2.93 18.53 0.52
CA GLN A 158 2.61 17.12 0.34
C GLN A 158 1.10 16.85 0.36
N THR A 159 0.31 17.68 1.05
CA THR A 159 -1.16 17.62 0.98
C THR A 159 -1.65 17.84 -0.45
N ARG A 160 -1.09 18.83 -1.13
CA ARG A 160 -1.38 19.13 -2.54
C ARG A 160 -0.97 17.98 -3.46
N GLU A 161 0.25 17.46 -3.29
CA GLU A 161 0.76 16.35 -4.09
C GLU A 161 -0.09 15.08 -3.90
N HIS A 162 -0.50 14.78 -2.67
CA HIS A 162 -1.34 13.64 -2.38
C HIS A 162 -2.75 13.76 -2.97
N LEU A 163 -3.34 14.95 -2.98
CA LEU A 163 -4.62 15.19 -3.67
C LEU A 163 -4.50 14.98 -5.18
N LEU A 164 -3.45 15.53 -5.79
CA LEU A 164 -3.17 15.31 -7.20
C LEU A 164 -3.03 13.82 -7.53
N LEU A 165 -2.25 13.08 -6.76
CA LEU A 165 -2.06 11.65 -6.94
C LEU A 165 -3.34 10.86 -6.71
N ALA A 166 -4.14 11.20 -5.70
CA ALA A 166 -5.43 10.57 -5.45
C ALA A 166 -6.38 10.75 -6.66
N ARG A 167 -6.40 11.93 -7.25
CA ARG A 167 -7.18 12.21 -8.47
C ARG A 167 -6.69 11.39 -9.67
N GLN A 168 -5.38 11.31 -9.87
CA GLN A 168 -4.77 10.56 -10.97
C GLN A 168 -5.01 9.05 -10.87
N VAL A 169 -4.95 8.50 -9.68
CA VAL A 169 -5.26 7.08 -9.41
C VAL A 169 -6.75 6.78 -9.64
N GLY A 170 -7.62 7.79 -9.61
CA GLY A 170 -9.04 7.67 -9.92
C GLY A 170 -9.94 7.67 -8.69
N ILE A 171 -9.46 8.12 -7.54
CA ILE A 171 -10.28 8.37 -6.36
C ILE A 171 -11.27 9.50 -6.71
N LYS A 172 -12.56 9.21 -6.60
CA LYS A 172 -13.64 10.15 -6.96
C LYS A 172 -14.05 11.02 -5.80
N ARG A 173 -14.13 10.44 -4.62
CA ARG A 173 -14.57 11.09 -3.38
C ARG A 173 -13.60 10.81 -2.24
N LEU A 174 -13.43 11.79 -1.38
CA LEU A 174 -12.62 11.69 -0.18
C LEU A 174 -13.33 12.40 0.99
N VAL A 175 -12.83 12.21 2.19
CA VAL A 175 -13.26 12.88 3.41
C VAL A 175 -12.06 13.61 4.01
N VAL A 176 -12.25 14.77 4.58
CA VAL A 176 -11.19 15.55 5.24
C VAL A 176 -11.28 15.35 6.76
N PHE A 177 -10.14 15.12 7.38
CA PHE A 177 -10.02 15.13 8.84
C PHE A 177 -8.98 16.19 9.26
N ILE A 178 -9.47 17.27 9.87
CA ILE A 178 -8.61 18.31 10.47
C ILE A 178 -8.25 17.83 11.87
N ASN A 179 -7.00 17.43 12.02
CA ASN A 179 -6.45 16.82 13.23
C ASN A 179 -5.78 17.84 14.14
N LYS A 180 -5.50 17.46 15.40
CA LYS A 180 -4.82 18.28 16.43
C LYS A 180 -5.60 19.53 16.85
N VAL A 181 -6.92 19.49 16.78
CA VAL A 181 -7.79 20.61 17.16
C VAL A 181 -7.62 20.98 18.64
N ASP A 182 -7.22 20.02 19.47
CA ASP A 182 -6.90 20.22 20.88
C ASP A 182 -5.74 21.19 21.15
N GLN A 183 -4.94 21.53 20.13
CA GLN A 183 -3.83 22.46 20.22
C GLN A 183 -4.21 23.90 19.85
N ILE A 184 -5.43 24.11 19.33
CA ILE A 184 -5.91 25.42 18.88
C ILE A 184 -7.00 25.90 19.81
N SER A 185 -6.84 27.12 20.31
CA SER A 185 -7.83 27.78 21.16
C SER A 185 -8.71 28.78 20.41
N ASP A 186 -8.33 29.16 19.20
CA ASP A 186 -9.01 30.17 18.40
C ASP A 186 -9.90 29.49 17.33
N PRO A 187 -11.24 29.63 17.43
CA PRO A 187 -12.14 29.08 16.42
C PRO A 187 -11.95 29.66 15.02
N GLU A 188 -11.52 30.91 14.88
CA GLU A 188 -11.33 31.56 13.58
C GLU A 188 -10.22 30.86 12.78
N MET A 189 -9.19 30.35 13.45
CA MET A 189 -8.15 29.55 12.81
C MET A 189 -8.67 28.24 12.23
N LEU A 190 -9.61 27.60 12.89
CA LEU A 190 -10.23 26.35 12.39
C LEU A 190 -11.09 26.61 11.16
N GLU A 191 -11.86 27.72 11.16
CA GLU A 191 -12.66 28.15 10.00
C GLU A 191 -11.77 28.47 8.79
N LEU A 192 -10.60 29.12 9.04
CA LEU A 192 -9.63 29.43 8.00
C LEU A 192 -9.10 28.14 7.34
N VAL A 193 -8.71 27.13 8.15
CA VAL A 193 -8.21 25.85 7.63
C VAL A 193 -9.31 25.10 6.86
N ASP A 194 -10.57 25.18 7.30
CA ASP A 194 -11.72 24.60 6.57
C ASP A 194 -11.85 25.25 5.17
N MET A 195 -11.85 26.59 5.11
CA MET A 195 -11.94 27.32 3.85
C MET A 195 -10.78 27.01 2.91
N GLU A 196 -9.53 27.00 3.43
CA GLU A 196 -8.35 26.62 2.63
C GLU A 196 -8.48 25.21 2.06
N MET A 197 -9.01 24.27 2.83
CA MET A 197 -9.18 22.89 2.35
C MET A 197 -10.27 22.79 1.27
N ARG A 198 -11.37 23.54 1.39
CA ARG A 198 -12.42 23.58 0.36
C ARG A 198 -11.92 24.15 -0.96
N ASP A 199 -11.16 25.23 -0.90
CA ASP A 199 -10.54 25.85 -2.08
C ASP A 199 -9.52 24.91 -2.73
N LEU A 200 -8.72 24.22 -1.90
CA LEU A 200 -7.75 23.26 -2.37
C LEU A 200 -8.41 22.04 -3.05
N LEU A 201 -9.49 21.50 -2.47
CA LEU A 201 -10.25 20.41 -3.06
C LEU A 201 -10.82 20.80 -4.42
N SER A 202 -11.40 21.99 -4.52
CA SER A 202 -11.95 22.53 -5.77
C SER A 202 -10.87 22.70 -6.84
N THR A 203 -9.66 23.13 -6.46
CA THR A 203 -8.50 23.27 -7.36
C THR A 203 -8.09 21.93 -7.99
N TYR A 204 -8.25 20.81 -7.27
CA TYR A 204 -7.91 19.47 -7.76
C TYR A 204 -9.13 18.66 -8.25
N ASP A 205 -10.20 19.33 -8.68
CA ASP A 205 -11.43 18.72 -9.22
C ASP A 205 -12.17 17.77 -8.25
N PHE A 206 -12.06 17.99 -6.95
CA PHE A 206 -12.93 17.38 -5.96
C PHE A 206 -14.07 18.33 -5.59
N ASP A 207 -15.15 17.78 -5.05
CA ASP A 207 -16.28 18.58 -4.59
C ASP A 207 -15.93 19.29 -3.27
N GLY A 208 -15.34 20.48 -3.37
CA GLY A 208 -14.92 21.25 -2.20
C GLY A 208 -16.07 21.76 -1.33
N GLU A 209 -17.25 21.99 -1.93
CA GLU A 209 -18.42 22.53 -1.21
C GLU A 209 -19.09 21.46 -0.33
N ASN A 210 -19.30 20.25 -0.88
CA ASN A 210 -20.08 19.21 -0.21
C ASN A 210 -19.21 18.16 0.50
N THR A 211 -17.89 18.15 0.29
CA THR A 211 -17.00 17.19 0.95
C THR A 211 -17.07 17.34 2.47
N PRO A 212 -17.35 16.24 3.20
CA PRO A 212 -17.35 16.27 4.67
C PRO A 212 -15.96 16.61 5.21
N ILE A 213 -15.92 17.63 6.10
CA ILE A 213 -14.73 18.03 6.84
C ILE A 213 -15.04 17.83 8.31
N ILE A 214 -14.31 16.92 8.97
CA ILE A 214 -14.46 16.59 10.37
C ILE A 214 -13.26 17.14 11.13
N MET A 215 -13.50 17.85 12.21
CA MET A 215 -12.49 18.46 13.06
C MET A 215 -12.39 17.70 14.38
N GLY A 216 -11.17 17.22 14.73
CA GLY A 216 -10.99 16.42 15.93
C GLY A 216 -9.54 16.24 16.35
N SER A 217 -9.33 15.45 17.38
CA SER A 217 -8.00 15.04 17.84
C SER A 217 -7.89 13.51 17.86
N ALA A 218 -7.09 12.99 16.94
CA ALA A 218 -6.79 11.57 16.88
C ALA A 218 -6.08 11.08 18.16
N LEU A 219 -5.22 11.94 18.75
CA LEU A 219 -4.53 11.61 20.00
C LEU A 219 -5.51 11.50 21.16
N ALA A 220 -6.45 12.44 21.30
CA ALA A 220 -7.48 12.42 22.31
C ALA A 220 -8.32 11.13 22.24
N ALA A 221 -8.71 10.75 21.04
CA ALA A 221 -9.44 9.50 20.79
C ALA A 221 -8.59 8.26 21.12
N LEU A 222 -7.29 8.28 20.76
CA LEU A 222 -6.36 7.19 21.06
C LEU A 222 -6.09 7.06 22.57
N GLU A 223 -6.13 8.14 23.34
CA GLU A 223 -6.06 8.14 24.81
C GLU A 223 -7.37 7.68 25.46
N GLY A 224 -8.43 7.57 24.69
CA GLY A 224 -9.74 7.12 25.16
C GLY A 224 -10.59 8.23 25.74
N ARG A 225 -10.29 9.49 25.43
CA ARG A 225 -11.16 10.63 25.77
C ARG A 225 -12.39 10.58 24.87
N ASP A 226 -13.55 10.45 25.48
CA ASP A 226 -14.84 10.44 24.78
C ASP A 226 -15.51 11.84 24.87
N ASP A 227 -14.73 12.86 24.55
CA ASP A 227 -15.13 14.25 24.48
C ASP A 227 -15.55 14.65 23.06
N GLU A 228 -15.93 15.92 22.91
CA GLU A 228 -16.38 16.49 21.61
C GLU A 228 -15.30 16.46 20.54
N VAL A 229 -14.02 16.39 20.87
CA VAL A 229 -12.90 16.40 19.93
C VAL A 229 -12.25 15.03 19.76
N GLY A 230 -12.54 14.07 20.65
CA GLY A 230 -11.96 12.73 20.70
C GLY A 230 -12.76 11.67 19.96
N SER A 231 -13.16 10.61 20.69
CA SER A 231 -13.81 9.41 20.13
C SER A 231 -15.11 9.72 19.38
N THR A 232 -15.85 10.76 19.79
CA THR A 232 -17.08 11.18 19.10
C THR A 232 -16.80 11.61 17.68
N LYS A 233 -15.73 12.37 17.43
CA LYS A 233 -15.33 12.81 16.10
C LYS A 233 -14.81 11.68 15.21
N ILE A 234 -14.20 10.66 15.79
CA ILE A 234 -13.83 9.45 15.04
C ILE A 234 -15.08 8.69 14.57
N ARG A 235 -16.11 8.56 15.41
CA ARG A 235 -17.39 7.95 14.99
C ARG A 235 -18.07 8.77 13.87
N GLU A 236 -18.06 10.11 13.99
CA GLU A 236 -18.55 11.02 12.96
C GLU A 236 -17.79 10.86 11.64
N LEU A 237 -16.46 10.74 11.69
CA LEU A 237 -15.63 10.48 10.52
C LEU A 237 -16.03 9.17 9.81
N ILE A 238 -16.22 8.09 10.55
CA ILE A 238 -16.62 6.80 9.97
C ILE A 238 -18.04 6.88 9.39
N ALA A 239 -18.97 7.55 10.07
CA ALA A 239 -20.32 7.79 9.54
C ALA A 239 -20.30 8.64 8.26
N ALA A 240 -19.41 9.63 8.18
CA ALA A 240 -19.19 10.41 6.97
C ALA A 240 -18.61 9.53 5.84
N CYS A 241 -17.65 8.64 6.13
CA CYS A 241 -17.15 7.67 5.15
C CYS A 241 -18.27 6.74 4.64
N ASP A 242 -19.13 6.25 5.53
CA ASP A 242 -20.26 5.37 5.18
C ASP A 242 -21.27 6.05 4.26
N SER A 243 -21.58 7.31 4.50
CA SER A 243 -22.61 8.05 3.77
C SER A 243 -22.10 8.72 2.48
N TRP A 244 -20.87 9.26 2.51
CA TRP A 244 -20.32 10.08 1.44
C TRP A 244 -19.56 9.30 0.37
N LEU A 245 -18.77 8.31 0.77
CA LEU A 245 -17.96 7.53 -0.18
C LEU A 245 -18.87 6.56 -0.95
N GLU A 246 -18.75 6.57 -2.27
CA GLU A 246 -19.49 5.66 -3.14
C GLU A 246 -18.87 4.29 -3.17
N LEU A 247 -19.70 3.24 -3.08
CA LEU A 247 -19.22 1.88 -3.34
C LEU A 247 -18.83 1.75 -4.81
N PRO A 248 -17.60 1.34 -5.11
CA PRO A 248 -17.15 1.22 -6.49
C PRO A 248 -17.85 0.05 -7.18
N ALA A 249 -18.16 0.23 -8.46
CA ALA A 249 -18.61 -0.88 -9.29
C ALA A 249 -17.49 -1.92 -9.41
N ARG A 250 -17.78 -3.17 -9.11
CA ARG A 250 -16.84 -4.29 -9.19
C ARG A 250 -17.04 -5.08 -10.48
N ASP A 251 -15.96 -5.21 -11.24
CA ASP A 251 -15.97 -5.89 -12.54
C ASP A 251 -15.69 -7.39 -12.32
N LEU A 252 -16.71 -8.15 -12.01
CA LEU A 252 -16.59 -9.57 -11.67
C LEU A 252 -16.54 -10.49 -12.89
N GLU A 253 -17.04 -10.05 -14.04
CA GLU A 253 -17.16 -10.86 -15.26
C GLU A 253 -15.85 -10.91 -16.08
N LYS A 254 -14.98 -9.90 -15.91
CA LYS A 254 -13.70 -9.89 -16.60
C LYS A 254 -12.73 -10.94 -16.04
N PRO A 255 -11.74 -11.37 -16.84
CA PRO A 255 -10.69 -12.26 -16.37
C PRO A 255 -9.97 -11.70 -15.13
N PHE A 256 -9.67 -12.58 -14.17
CA PHE A 256 -8.97 -12.21 -12.94
C PHE A 256 -7.66 -11.47 -13.20
N LEU A 257 -7.43 -10.40 -12.44
CA LEU A 257 -6.20 -9.63 -12.44
C LEU A 257 -5.95 -9.02 -11.06
N MET A 258 -4.75 -9.23 -10.53
CA MET A 258 -4.26 -8.68 -9.27
C MET A 258 -2.82 -8.17 -9.45
N PRO A 259 -2.57 -6.86 -9.37
CA PRO A 259 -1.21 -6.32 -9.28
C PRO A 259 -0.53 -6.77 -7.99
N ILE A 260 0.71 -7.22 -8.09
CA ILE A 260 1.48 -7.68 -6.91
C ILE A 260 2.10 -6.47 -6.23
N GLU A 261 1.79 -6.30 -4.96
CA GLU A 261 2.31 -5.24 -4.10
C GLU A 261 3.50 -5.72 -3.29
N ASP A 262 3.36 -6.86 -2.64
CA ASP A 262 4.42 -7.42 -1.81
C ASP A 262 4.48 -8.95 -1.93
N VAL A 263 5.62 -9.52 -1.54
CA VAL A 263 5.86 -10.97 -1.64
C VAL A 263 6.50 -11.47 -0.35
N PHE A 264 5.84 -12.43 0.28
CA PHE A 264 6.28 -13.03 1.52
C PHE A 264 6.58 -14.53 1.34
N SER A 265 7.49 -15.05 2.15
CA SER A 265 7.72 -16.47 2.27
C SER A 265 7.24 -16.93 3.64
N ILE A 266 6.28 -17.87 3.66
CA ILE A 266 5.75 -18.44 4.90
C ILE A 266 6.30 -19.84 5.05
N SER A 267 7.04 -20.09 6.14
CA SER A 267 7.61 -21.40 6.44
C SER A 267 6.53 -22.48 6.48
N GLY A 268 6.71 -23.52 5.67
CA GLY A 268 5.78 -24.65 5.57
C GLY A 268 4.53 -24.40 4.70
N ARG A 269 4.28 -23.19 4.22
CA ARG A 269 3.16 -22.86 3.33
C ARG A 269 3.61 -22.47 1.91
N GLY A 270 4.76 -21.79 1.77
CA GLY A 270 5.28 -21.38 0.48
C GLY A 270 5.33 -19.87 0.28
N THR A 271 5.29 -19.44 -0.97
CA THR A 271 5.32 -18.03 -1.35
C THR A 271 3.91 -17.47 -1.42
N VAL A 272 3.70 -16.32 -0.80
CA VAL A 272 2.46 -15.55 -0.81
C VAL A 272 2.71 -14.23 -1.52
N ALA A 273 1.96 -13.95 -2.57
CA ALA A 273 1.90 -12.65 -3.22
C ALA A 273 0.67 -11.89 -2.73
N THR A 274 0.85 -10.66 -2.27
CA THR A 274 -0.25 -9.81 -1.79
C THR A 274 -0.57 -8.72 -2.79
N GLY A 275 -1.83 -8.33 -2.82
CA GLY A 275 -2.31 -7.23 -3.65
C GLY A 275 -3.83 -7.11 -3.59
N ARG A 276 -4.34 -6.06 -4.20
CA ARG A 276 -5.77 -5.87 -4.40
C ARG A 276 -6.21 -6.49 -5.72
N VAL A 277 -7.29 -7.23 -5.71
CA VAL A 277 -7.92 -7.73 -6.94
C VAL A 277 -8.52 -6.55 -7.72
N GLU A 278 -7.96 -6.27 -8.89
CA GLU A 278 -8.41 -5.16 -9.75
C GLU A 278 -9.75 -5.51 -10.43
N ARG A 279 -9.86 -6.76 -10.90
CA ARG A 279 -11.06 -7.28 -11.58
C ARG A 279 -11.15 -8.79 -11.54
N GLY A 280 -12.34 -9.30 -11.81
CA GLY A 280 -12.62 -10.73 -11.93
C GLY A 280 -12.73 -11.45 -10.60
N LEU A 281 -12.67 -12.76 -10.69
CA LEU A 281 -12.81 -13.71 -9.59
C LEU A 281 -11.64 -14.68 -9.59
N ALA A 282 -11.12 -15.00 -8.41
CA ALA A 282 -10.15 -16.08 -8.23
C ALA A 282 -10.66 -17.06 -7.17
N THR A 283 -10.58 -18.35 -7.45
CA THR A 283 -10.92 -19.42 -6.50
C THR A 283 -9.71 -20.29 -6.21
N LYS A 284 -9.70 -20.91 -5.05
CA LYS A 284 -8.69 -21.88 -4.67
C LYS A 284 -8.66 -23.02 -5.68
N GLY A 285 -7.47 -23.35 -6.20
CA GLY A 285 -7.27 -24.36 -7.22
C GLY A 285 -7.20 -23.82 -8.66
N ASN A 286 -7.51 -22.54 -8.88
CA ASN A 286 -7.38 -21.94 -10.21
C ASN A 286 -5.91 -21.88 -10.66
N ASP A 287 -5.70 -22.12 -11.94
CA ASP A 287 -4.43 -21.83 -12.60
C ASP A 287 -4.35 -20.33 -12.86
N VAL A 288 -3.20 -19.76 -12.60
CA VAL A 288 -2.90 -18.33 -12.75
C VAL A 288 -1.52 -18.15 -13.39
N GLU A 289 -1.29 -17.00 -13.97
CA GLU A 289 0.02 -16.58 -14.51
C GLU A 289 0.53 -15.34 -13.80
N ILE A 290 1.84 -15.30 -13.60
CA ILE A 290 2.58 -14.12 -13.15
C ILE A 290 3.21 -13.50 -14.38
N VAL A 291 2.87 -12.26 -14.69
CA VAL A 291 3.28 -11.57 -15.94
C VAL A 291 4.04 -10.29 -15.61
N GLY A 292 5.14 -10.06 -16.34
CA GLY A 292 5.95 -8.83 -16.31
C GLY A 292 7.42 -9.06 -15.98
N PHE A 293 8.25 -8.09 -16.30
CA PHE A 293 9.70 -8.08 -16.09
C PHE A 293 10.43 -9.23 -16.82
N GLY A 294 10.07 -9.47 -18.08
CA GLY A 294 10.70 -10.49 -18.92
C GLY A 294 10.30 -11.92 -18.54
N SER A 295 9.32 -12.10 -17.69
CA SER A 295 8.91 -13.44 -17.26
C SER A 295 7.39 -13.63 -17.31
N THR A 296 6.98 -14.80 -17.79
CA THR A 296 5.61 -15.29 -17.65
C THR A 296 5.69 -16.67 -17.04
N MET A 297 5.15 -16.81 -15.82
CA MET A 297 5.22 -18.05 -15.06
C MET A 297 3.81 -18.53 -14.74
N LYS A 298 3.53 -19.80 -15.08
CA LYS A 298 2.25 -20.44 -14.73
C LYS A 298 2.36 -21.10 -13.35
N THR A 299 1.34 -20.92 -12.56
CA THR A 299 1.23 -21.53 -11.23
C THR A 299 -0.22 -21.78 -10.87
N THR A 300 -0.44 -22.49 -9.77
CA THR A 300 -1.77 -22.77 -9.24
C THR A 300 -1.94 -22.05 -7.90
N LEU A 301 -3.09 -21.44 -7.70
CA LEU A 301 -3.51 -20.79 -6.47
C LEU A 301 -3.92 -21.83 -5.44
N THR A 302 -3.07 -22.11 -4.45
CA THR A 302 -3.32 -23.15 -3.45
C THR A 302 -4.12 -22.68 -2.25
N GLY A 303 -4.16 -21.39 -1.99
CA GLY A 303 -4.93 -20.78 -0.92
C GLY A 303 -5.12 -19.29 -1.15
N ILE A 304 -6.17 -18.77 -0.56
CA ILE A 304 -6.50 -17.33 -0.57
C ILE A 304 -6.71 -16.92 0.87
N GLU A 305 -6.06 -15.86 1.30
CA GLU A 305 -6.22 -15.28 2.63
C GLU A 305 -6.50 -13.79 2.50
N MET A 306 -7.36 -13.25 3.35
CA MET A 306 -7.59 -11.82 3.53
C MET A 306 -7.56 -11.52 5.03
N PHE A 307 -6.68 -10.61 5.46
CA PHE A 307 -6.47 -10.26 6.86
C PHE A 307 -6.31 -11.47 7.80
N HIS A 308 -5.50 -12.47 7.36
CA HIS A 308 -5.25 -13.73 8.07
C HIS A 308 -6.46 -14.69 8.20
N LYS A 309 -7.55 -14.43 7.48
CA LYS A 309 -8.71 -15.33 7.38
C LYS A 309 -8.70 -16.02 6.03
N GLU A 310 -9.01 -17.32 5.99
CA GLU A 310 -9.09 -18.05 4.71
C GLU A 310 -10.36 -17.70 3.96
N LEU A 311 -10.22 -17.55 2.62
CA LEU A 311 -11.33 -17.38 1.68
C LEU A 311 -11.34 -18.53 0.68
N ASP A 312 -12.55 -18.96 0.30
CA ASP A 312 -12.71 -19.89 -0.82
C ASP A 312 -12.55 -19.19 -2.17
N ARG A 313 -12.93 -17.92 -2.24
CA ARG A 313 -12.82 -17.08 -3.44
C ARG A 313 -12.51 -15.63 -3.09
N ALA A 314 -11.70 -15.00 -3.92
CA ALA A 314 -11.47 -13.55 -3.92
C ALA A 314 -12.22 -12.90 -5.09
N GLU A 315 -12.75 -11.70 -4.85
CA GLU A 315 -13.51 -10.90 -5.82
C GLU A 315 -12.82 -9.57 -6.08
N ALA A 316 -13.17 -8.93 -7.22
CA ALA A 316 -12.68 -7.59 -7.50
C ALA A 316 -12.89 -6.66 -6.30
N GLY A 317 -11.82 -5.97 -5.88
CA GLY A 317 -11.78 -5.08 -4.72
C GLY A 317 -11.23 -5.71 -3.45
N ASP A 318 -11.11 -7.03 -3.33
CA ASP A 318 -10.55 -7.67 -2.15
C ASP A 318 -9.02 -7.46 -2.08
N ASN A 319 -8.52 -7.23 -0.87
CA ASN A 319 -7.09 -7.31 -0.58
C ASN A 319 -6.74 -8.74 -0.22
N MET A 320 -6.11 -9.46 -1.15
CA MET A 320 -5.84 -10.88 -0.94
C MET A 320 -4.34 -11.20 -0.87
N GLY A 321 -4.03 -12.19 -0.06
CA GLY A 321 -2.78 -12.93 -0.11
C GLY A 321 -2.99 -14.23 -0.91
N ALA A 322 -2.34 -14.32 -2.06
CA ALA A 322 -2.37 -15.46 -2.96
C ALA A 322 -1.26 -16.44 -2.61
N LEU A 323 -1.60 -17.63 -2.13
CA LEU A 323 -0.64 -18.69 -1.87
C LEU A 323 -0.33 -19.45 -3.16
N LEU A 324 0.90 -19.38 -3.65
CA LEU A 324 1.33 -19.86 -4.96
C LEU A 324 2.13 -21.15 -4.86
N ARG A 325 1.82 -22.10 -5.75
CA ARG A 325 2.45 -23.41 -5.78
C ARG A 325 3.77 -23.42 -6.56
N GLY A 326 4.84 -23.90 -5.93
CA GLY A 326 6.10 -24.18 -6.64
C GLY A 326 6.89 -22.95 -7.07
N ILE A 327 6.50 -21.75 -6.64
CA ILE A 327 7.19 -20.50 -6.95
C ILE A 327 8.01 -20.07 -5.72
N LYS A 328 9.26 -19.67 -5.96
CA LYS A 328 10.13 -19.12 -4.92
C LYS A 328 9.96 -17.60 -4.83
N ARG A 329 10.20 -17.03 -3.64
CA ARG A 329 10.09 -15.57 -3.41
C ARG A 329 10.93 -14.75 -4.38
N GLU A 330 12.13 -15.21 -4.70
CA GLU A 330 13.09 -14.53 -5.59
C GLU A 330 12.66 -14.46 -7.04
N GLN A 331 11.67 -15.27 -7.43
CA GLN A 331 11.12 -15.31 -8.79
C GLN A 331 10.00 -14.30 -9.01
N ILE A 332 9.45 -13.77 -7.92
CA ILE A 332 8.35 -12.81 -7.95
C ILE A 332 8.83 -11.50 -7.34
N ARG A 333 8.35 -10.40 -7.88
CA ARG A 333 8.59 -9.07 -7.33
C ARG A 333 7.40 -8.15 -7.52
N ARG A 334 7.34 -7.09 -6.71
CA ARG A 334 6.42 -5.98 -6.87
C ARG A 334 6.45 -5.44 -8.30
N GLY A 335 5.28 -5.09 -8.82
CA GLY A 335 5.11 -4.57 -10.17
C GLY A 335 4.75 -5.62 -11.22
N GLN A 336 4.88 -6.92 -10.91
CA GLN A 336 4.27 -7.98 -11.71
C GLN A 336 2.77 -8.05 -11.42
N VAL A 337 2.03 -8.71 -12.29
CA VAL A 337 0.61 -9.00 -12.08
C VAL A 337 0.37 -10.49 -12.01
N LEU A 338 -0.56 -10.89 -11.16
CA LEU A 338 -1.14 -12.23 -11.13
C LEU A 338 -2.46 -12.16 -11.90
N ALA A 339 -2.60 -12.96 -12.94
CA ALA A 339 -3.74 -12.89 -13.85
C ALA A 339 -4.25 -14.27 -14.26
N ALA A 340 -5.46 -14.33 -14.81
CA ALA A 340 -5.96 -15.53 -15.46
C ALA A 340 -5.06 -15.87 -16.67
N PRO A 341 -4.80 -17.16 -16.95
CA PRO A 341 -3.88 -17.57 -17.99
C PRO A 341 -4.25 -16.99 -19.35
N GLY A 342 -3.27 -16.33 -20.02
CA GLY A 342 -3.44 -15.74 -21.34
C GLY A 342 -4.31 -14.48 -21.40
N SER A 343 -4.75 -13.94 -20.26
CA SER A 343 -5.65 -12.78 -20.23
C SER A 343 -4.93 -11.44 -20.36
N VAL A 344 -3.65 -11.38 -20.02
CA VAL A 344 -2.85 -10.15 -20.07
C VAL A 344 -1.52 -10.43 -20.72
N LYS A 345 -1.06 -9.50 -21.58
CA LYS A 345 0.26 -9.54 -22.20
C LYS A 345 1.19 -8.55 -21.52
N SER A 346 2.48 -8.88 -21.46
CA SER A 346 3.51 -7.90 -21.12
C SER A 346 3.94 -7.15 -22.37
N ALA A 347 4.20 -5.85 -22.21
CA ALA A 347 4.71 -5.01 -23.26
C ALA A 347 5.79 -4.09 -22.76
N LYS A 348 6.76 -3.81 -23.63
CA LYS A 348 7.87 -2.90 -23.36
C LYS A 348 7.64 -1.54 -23.99
N LYS A 349 6.98 -1.51 -25.16
CA LYS A 349 6.76 -0.30 -25.94
C LYS A 349 5.28 -0.07 -26.17
N PHE A 350 4.81 1.16 -25.97
CA PHE A 350 3.42 1.53 -26.18
C PHE A 350 3.29 3.00 -26.57
N LEU A 351 2.18 3.33 -27.22
CA LEU A 351 1.76 4.69 -27.50
C LEU A 351 0.84 5.18 -26.38
N ALA A 352 1.00 6.41 -26.00
CA ALA A 352 0.19 7.01 -24.95
C ALA A 352 -0.11 8.48 -25.19
N GLN A 353 -1.29 8.90 -24.77
CA GLN A 353 -1.64 10.30 -24.62
C GLN A 353 -1.15 10.76 -23.25
N ILE A 354 -0.29 11.78 -23.21
CA ILE A 354 0.37 12.28 -22.00
C ILE A 354 0.01 13.75 -21.79
N TYR A 355 -0.49 14.07 -20.62
CA TYR A 355 -0.65 15.43 -20.14
C TYR A 355 0.53 15.78 -19.23
N VAL A 356 1.23 16.87 -19.57
CA VAL A 356 2.37 17.37 -18.80
C VAL A 356 1.91 18.44 -17.84
N LEU A 357 2.06 18.19 -16.53
CA LEU A 357 1.60 19.08 -15.49
C LEU A 357 2.33 20.42 -15.52
N THR A 358 1.58 21.50 -15.31
CA THR A 358 2.10 22.86 -15.18
C THR A 358 2.80 23.08 -13.85
N LYS A 359 3.54 24.18 -13.72
CA LYS A 359 4.15 24.59 -12.44
C LYS A 359 3.10 24.83 -11.36
N GLU A 360 1.95 25.39 -11.70
CA GLU A 360 0.84 25.69 -10.80
C GLU A 360 0.20 24.42 -10.24
N GLU A 361 0.16 23.36 -11.05
CA GLU A 361 -0.29 22.03 -10.66
C GLU A 361 0.77 21.23 -9.88
N GLY A 362 1.91 21.83 -9.54
CA GLY A 362 3.02 21.17 -8.85
C GLY A 362 3.99 20.43 -9.76
N GLY A 363 3.81 20.51 -11.08
CA GLY A 363 4.65 19.89 -12.10
C GLY A 363 5.98 20.61 -12.34
N ARG A 364 6.51 20.43 -13.53
CA ARG A 364 7.78 21.06 -13.96
C ARG A 364 7.53 22.42 -14.56
N TYR A 365 8.58 23.23 -14.62
CA TYR A 365 8.57 24.56 -15.23
C TYR A 365 9.43 24.64 -16.51
N THR A 366 10.22 23.61 -16.80
CA THR A 366 11.08 23.55 -17.98
C THR A 366 10.53 22.57 -19.00
N PRO A 367 10.63 22.87 -20.30
CA PRO A 367 10.28 21.91 -21.34
C PRO A 367 11.24 20.71 -21.35
N PHE A 368 10.85 19.65 -22.05
CA PHE A 368 11.72 18.51 -22.33
C PHE A 368 11.67 18.15 -23.81
N MET A 369 12.70 17.48 -24.28
CA MET A 369 12.84 17.01 -25.66
C MET A 369 12.65 15.50 -25.77
N ALA A 370 12.68 14.97 -26.98
CA ALA A 370 12.70 13.54 -27.23
C ALA A 370 13.83 12.83 -26.44
N ASN A 371 13.63 11.55 -26.14
CA ASN A 371 14.52 10.71 -25.31
C ASN A 371 14.62 11.14 -23.85
N TYR A 372 13.71 11.97 -23.37
CA TYR A 372 13.59 12.26 -21.94
C TYR A 372 13.23 10.98 -21.17
N ARG A 373 13.85 10.78 -19.98
CA ARG A 373 13.76 9.52 -19.23
C ARG A 373 13.27 9.71 -17.80
N PRO A 374 11.97 9.91 -17.59
CA PRO A 374 11.38 9.94 -16.28
C PRO A 374 11.11 8.53 -15.73
N GLN A 375 10.64 8.46 -14.48
CA GLN A 375 10.07 7.25 -13.91
C GLN A 375 8.59 7.15 -14.26
N CYS A 376 8.17 6.00 -14.75
CA CYS A 376 6.79 5.66 -15.05
C CYS A 376 6.23 4.73 -13.99
N PHE A 377 5.11 5.11 -13.40
CA PHE A 377 4.37 4.34 -12.41
C PHE A 377 3.12 3.78 -13.06
N VAL A 378 3.08 2.47 -13.20
CA VAL A 378 1.95 1.73 -13.75
C VAL A 378 1.49 0.71 -12.73
N ARG A 379 0.28 0.82 -12.20
CA ARG A 379 -0.19 -0.01 -11.09
C ARG A 379 0.82 0.02 -9.92
N THR A 380 1.40 -1.14 -9.60
CA THR A 380 2.43 -1.27 -8.55
C THR A 380 3.86 -1.24 -9.08
N ALA A 381 4.06 -1.15 -10.40
CA ALA A 381 5.37 -1.10 -11.02
C ALA A 381 5.92 0.33 -11.08
N ASP A 382 7.22 0.49 -10.82
CA ASP A 382 7.99 1.71 -11.03
C ASP A 382 9.17 1.42 -11.98
N ILE A 383 9.12 1.99 -13.18
CA ILE A 383 10.07 1.68 -14.24
C ILE A 383 10.48 2.94 -14.97
N THR A 384 11.77 3.05 -15.32
CA THR A 384 12.25 4.13 -16.20
C THR A 384 11.68 3.95 -17.59
N VAL A 385 11.16 5.04 -18.16
CA VAL A 385 10.63 5.09 -19.53
C VAL A 385 11.41 6.11 -20.35
N ALA A 386 11.68 5.80 -21.62
CA ALA A 386 12.14 6.78 -22.58
C ALA A 386 10.94 7.26 -23.39
N LEU A 387 10.77 8.59 -23.45
CA LEU A 387 9.68 9.24 -24.19
C LEU A 387 10.19 9.71 -25.54
N THR A 388 9.55 9.24 -26.63
CA THR A 388 9.86 9.64 -28.00
C THR A 388 8.59 10.01 -28.74
N PHE A 389 8.73 10.79 -29.81
CA PHE A 389 7.58 11.08 -30.67
C PHE A 389 7.27 9.88 -31.59
N PRO A 390 6.02 9.71 -32.01
CA PRO A 390 5.66 8.71 -33.04
C PRO A 390 6.43 8.88 -34.30
N GLU A 391 6.66 7.77 -35.01
CA GLU A 391 7.31 7.78 -36.32
C GLU A 391 6.53 8.65 -37.31
N GLY A 392 7.23 9.52 -38.08
CA GLY A 392 6.61 10.45 -39.01
C GLY A 392 6.25 11.80 -38.43
N THR A 393 6.54 12.06 -37.14
CA THR A 393 6.38 13.41 -36.57
C THR A 393 7.42 14.35 -37.16
N PRO A 394 7.02 15.49 -37.82
CA PRO A 394 7.97 16.46 -38.30
C PRO A 394 8.83 17.02 -37.19
N ASP A 395 10.12 17.22 -37.44
CA ASP A 395 11.10 17.81 -36.52
C ASP A 395 11.14 17.18 -35.14
N ALA A 396 10.88 15.85 -35.04
CA ALA A 396 10.77 15.11 -33.79
C ALA A 396 11.99 15.27 -32.86
N ALA A 397 13.19 15.51 -33.40
CA ALA A 397 14.41 15.68 -32.63
C ALA A 397 14.48 17.02 -31.90
N ASP A 398 13.96 18.08 -32.52
CA ASP A 398 14.03 19.47 -32.01
C ASP A 398 12.72 19.90 -31.33
N LYS A 399 11.68 19.07 -31.42
CA LYS A 399 10.37 19.36 -30.83
C LYS A 399 10.45 19.31 -29.32
N MET A 400 10.05 20.43 -28.69
CA MET A 400 9.95 20.55 -27.25
C MET A 400 8.52 20.29 -26.79
N VAL A 401 8.39 19.63 -25.64
CA VAL A 401 7.12 19.46 -24.93
C VAL A 401 7.11 20.45 -23.76
N MET A 402 6.09 21.30 -23.72
CA MET A 402 5.93 22.33 -22.70
C MET A 402 5.06 21.84 -21.53
N PRO A 403 5.26 22.37 -20.32
CA PRO A 403 4.29 22.22 -19.24
C PRO A 403 2.90 22.70 -19.69
N GLY A 404 1.86 21.89 -19.45
CA GLY A 404 0.48 22.13 -19.89
C GLY A 404 0.12 21.48 -21.24
N ASP A 405 1.10 20.93 -21.95
CA ASP A 405 0.84 20.25 -23.22
C ASP A 405 0.16 18.89 -23.00
N ASN A 406 -0.73 18.57 -23.95
CA ASN A 406 -1.32 17.25 -24.10
C ASN A 406 -0.78 16.64 -25.39
N VAL A 407 0.13 15.67 -25.28
CA VAL A 407 0.90 15.14 -26.41
C VAL A 407 0.81 13.63 -26.50
N GLU A 408 0.81 13.15 -27.73
CA GLU A 408 0.94 11.71 -28.00
C GLU A 408 2.42 11.34 -28.11
N MET A 409 2.86 10.39 -27.29
CA MET A 409 4.25 9.95 -27.25
C MET A 409 4.36 8.43 -27.23
N VAL A 410 5.44 7.94 -27.79
CA VAL A 410 5.85 6.54 -27.67
C VAL A 410 6.67 6.39 -26.40
N CYS A 411 6.24 5.50 -25.55
CA CYS A 411 6.88 5.13 -24.30
C CYS A 411 7.64 3.82 -24.48
N ASP A 412 8.96 3.84 -24.27
CA ASP A 412 9.81 2.65 -24.27
C ASP A 412 10.32 2.40 -22.86
N LEU A 413 9.82 1.33 -22.23
CA LEU A 413 10.16 0.93 -20.87
C LEU A 413 11.48 0.16 -20.83
N VAL A 414 12.25 0.30 -19.75
CA VAL A 414 13.47 -0.52 -19.56
C VAL A 414 13.12 -2.00 -19.40
N PHE A 415 12.00 -2.31 -18.74
CA PHE A 415 11.46 -3.66 -18.60
C PHE A 415 10.02 -3.69 -19.08
N ASP A 416 9.57 -4.84 -19.57
CA ASP A 416 8.18 -5.06 -19.93
C ASP A 416 7.29 -5.17 -18.68
N VAL A 417 6.10 -4.65 -18.77
CA VAL A 417 5.05 -4.76 -17.75
C VAL A 417 3.75 -5.21 -18.37
N ALA A 418 2.88 -5.75 -17.52
CA ALA A 418 1.53 -6.08 -17.90
C ALA A 418 0.74 -4.80 -18.22
N LEU A 419 0.39 -4.62 -19.50
CA LEU A 419 -0.30 -3.43 -20.00
C LEU A 419 -1.57 -3.80 -20.74
N GLU A 420 -2.53 -2.88 -20.70
CA GLU A 420 -3.77 -2.93 -21.46
C GLU A 420 -4.08 -1.53 -22.00
N ILE A 421 -4.81 -1.46 -23.09
CA ILE A 421 -5.30 -0.19 -23.63
C ILE A 421 -6.23 0.45 -22.59
N GLY A 422 -6.04 1.74 -22.34
CA GLY A 422 -6.75 2.47 -21.29
C GLY A 422 -6.09 2.44 -19.92
N THR A 423 -4.97 1.69 -19.75
CA THR A 423 -4.21 1.72 -18.50
C THR A 423 -3.65 3.13 -18.27
N ARG A 424 -3.91 3.68 -17.08
CA ARG A 424 -3.36 4.97 -16.65
C ARG A 424 -1.99 4.77 -16.03
N PHE A 425 -1.14 5.77 -16.21
CA PHE A 425 0.19 5.81 -15.59
C PHE A 425 0.57 7.24 -15.21
N THR A 426 1.51 7.34 -14.29
CA THR A 426 2.03 8.63 -13.80
C THR A 426 3.52 8.72 -14.11
N LEU A 427 3.96 9.88 -14.59
CA LEU A 427 5.37 10.18 -14.84
C LEU A 427 5.93 11.05 -13.72
N ARG A 428 7.11 10.68 -13.21
CA ARG A 428 7.78 11.41 -12.14
C ARG A 428 9.24 11.66 -12.46
N GLU A 429 9.73 12.79 -11.99
CA GLU A 429 11.15 13.16 -11.98
C GLU A 429 11.55 13.55 -10.56
N ALA A 430 12.53 12.83 -9.99
CA ALA A 430 12.90 12.98 -8.59
C ALA A 430 11.66 12.92 -7.66
N ASN A 431 11.35 14.02 -6.96
CA ASN A 431 10.26 14.08 -6.00
C ASN A 431 9.00 14.77 -6.55
N LYS A 432 8.90 14.99 -7.88
CA LYS A 432 7.75 15.68 -8.49
C LYS A 432 7.03 14.80 -9.49
N THR A 433 5.73 14.86 -9.48
CA THR A 433 4.90 14.35 -10.58
C THR A 433 4.94 15.36 -11.72
N ILE A 434 5.34 14.89 -12.90
CA ILE A 434 5.54 15.76 -14.08
C ILE A 434 4.47 15.58 -15.13
N GLY A 435 3.75 14.49 -15.08
CA GLY A 435 2.68 14.23 -16.04
C GLY A 435 1.92 12.96 -15.73
N THR A 436 0.81 12.80 -16.40
CA THR A 436 -0.04 11.60 -16.38
C THR A 436 -0.36 11.18 -17.80
N GLY A 437 -0.57 9.91 -18.02
CA GLY A 437 -0.88 9.40 -19.36
C GLY A 437 -1.83 8.22 -19.33
N ILE A 438 -2.37 7.95 -20.53
CA ILE A 438 -3.24 6.81 -20.80
C ILE A 438 -2.69 6.05 -21.99
N VAL A 439 -2.57 4.74 -21.86
CA VAL A 439 -2.13 3.85 -22.94
C VAL A 439 -3.20 3.81 -24.04
N THR A 440 -2.82 4.21 -25.26
CA THR A 440 -3.72 4.23 -26.42
C THR A 440 -3.48 3.03 -27.35
N GLN A 441 -2.21 2.60 -27.48
CA GLN A 441 -1.84 1.45 -28.29
C GLN A 441 -0.63 0.73 -27.69
N ILE A 442 -0.57 -0.57 -27.86
CA ILE A 442 0.54 -1.42 -27.41
C ILE A 442 1.27 -1.94 -28.63
N TYR A 443 2.60 -1.79 -28.66
CA TYR A 443 3.44 -2.39 -29.70
C TYR A 443 3.91 -3.77 -29.24
N GLU A 444 3.84 -4.76 -30.11
CA GLU A 444 4.31 -6.12 -29.85
C GLU A 444 5.84 -6.25 -29.91
#